data_8c03c1fa405030e22777c79088be07c9
#
_entry.id   8c03c1fa405030e22777c79088be07c9
#
_cell.length_a   1.000
_cell.length_b   1.000
_cell.length_c   1.000
_cell.angle_alpha   90.00
_cell.angle_beta   90.00
_cell.angle_gamma   90.00
#
_symmetry.space_group_name_H-M   'P 1'
#
loop_
_entity.id
_entity.type
_entity.pdbx_description
1 polymer ?
#
loop_
_entity_poly.entity_id
_entity_poly.type
_entity_poly.pdbx_seq_one_letter_code
_entity_poly.pdbx_strand_id
1 'polypeptide(L)'
;MSKKLLSAVLILITMSLLFSCNESEIGVFYGLAHEEKVKNYALPDHCTSETMVKTGGYLYVAASSIYKKKAEGGELDWHKISSPSGYHNVTEMGLAGDTIYILAYDSDDAKPYLFSGSGDGSWERKTTPIDGKISRMRVANDVIFITDREGHLYSGDGSSFSKDSSLPDSKLFKTSTGNFDLTYGGGSYYLNAQYKLYRGAPDNWTEFTPMHNDKIWKDKEDVFTRLYYDEDENDGAGRLYTADNSGYIYAVDSPSGASGTSWVKSDSHAASGMGLQGLVVLRVPTSSGSKHKVLLAGTGVNAGRGYFEVHNPRTSDRDYLDPKRPRHSIEILSDYYDYMAFDLSKASINSFFVDDYGDGSTFDFYALTYGYGVWKNTNKGDYVRGWNQE
;
A
#
# COMPACT_ATOMS: atom_id res chain seq x y z
N MET A 1 51.70 20.83 42.59
CA MET A 1 51.25 21.16 41.24
C MET A 1 51.37 22.66 40.99
N SER A 2 52.10 23.11 40.00
CA SER A 2 52.31 24.56 39.81
C SER A 2 51.00 25.22 39.30
N LYS A 3 50.73 26.45 39.75
CA LYS A 3 49.54 27.21 39.32
C LYS A 3 49.38 27.28 37.79
N LYS A 4 50.51 27.23 37.06
CA LYS A 4 50.52 27.21 35.57
C LYS A 4 49.99 25.90 34.98
N LEU A 5 50.21 24.74 35.65
CA LEU A 5 49.71 23.46 35.22
C LEU A 5 48.20 23.36 35.41
N LEU A 6 47.67 23.90 36.52
CA LEU A 6 46.23 23.95 36.83
C LEU A 6 45.47 24.83 35.81
N SER A 7 46.06 25.98 35.42
CA SER A 7 45.42 26.83 34.38
C SER A 7 45.41 26.18 33.01
N ALA A 8 46.47 25.46 32.64
CA ALA A 8 46.53 24.77 31.36
C ALA A 8 45.50 23.61 31.26
N VAL A 9 45.33 22.87 32.36
CA VAL A 9 44.31 21.81 32.44
C VAL A 9 42.90 22.37 32.37
N LEU A 10 42.67 23.51 33.07
CA LEU A 10 41.34 24.17 33.04
C LEU A 10 41.00 24.70 31.66
N ILE A 11 41.97 25.26 30.93
CA ILE A 11 41.77 25.72 29.55
C ILE A 11 41.51 24.53 28.60
N LEU A 12 42.17 23.40 28.81
CA LEU A 12 41.96 22.21 27.97
C LEU A 12 40.55 21.62 28.20
N ILE A 13 40.06 21.61 29.46
CA ILE A 13 38.74 21.13 29.79
C ILE A 13 37.64 22.07 29.24
N THR A 14 37.84 23.40 29.35
CA THR A 14 36.91 24.34 28.74
C THR A 14 36.87 24.28 27.22
N MET A 15 38.02 24.09 26.56
CA MET A 15 38.08 23.86 25.12
C MET A 15 37.37 22.56 24.72
N SER A 16 37.59 21.45 25.43
CA SER A 16 36.90 20.20 25.11
C SER A 16 35.38 20.27 25.32
N LEU A 17 34.89 21.04 26.30
CA LEU A 17 33.46 21.30 26.52
C LEU A 17 32.87 22.18 25.40
N LEU A 18 33.64 23.12 24.85
CA LEU A 18 33.16 23.95 23.72
C LEU A 18 33.09 23.17 22.40
N PHE A 19 34.00 22.19 22.19
CA PHE A 19 33.92 21.30 21.02
C PHE A 19 32.84 20.22 21.15
N SER A 20 32.50 19.79 22.36
CA SER A 20 31.42 18.83 22.62
C SER A 20 30.02 19.43 22.35
N CYS A 21 29.84 20.75 22.52
CA CYS A 21 28.56 21.40 22.24
C CYS A 21 28.32 21.65 20.73
N ASN A 22 29.33 21.61 19.89
CA ASN A 22 29.16 21.92 18.46
C ASN A 22 28.55 20.77 17.67
N GLU A 23 28.72 19.52 18.06
CA GLU A 23 28.09 18.39 17.36
C GLU A 23 26.59 18.26 17.69
N SER A 24 26.17 18.66 18.89
CA SER A 24 24.75 18.62 19.27
C SER A 24 23.96 19.78 18.66
N GLU A 25 24.57 20.96 18.48
CA GLU A 25 23.90 22.10 17.84
C GLU A 25 23.75 21.91 16.33
N ILE A 26 24.72 21.28 15.65
CA ILE A 26 24.61 20.94 14.24
C ILE A 26 23.51 19.90 14.02
N GLY A 27 23.37 18.91 14.89
CA GLY A 27 22.30 17.93 14.84
C GLY A 27 20.92 18.53 15.04
N VAL A 28 20.77 19.45 15.98
CA VAL A 28 19.48 20.15 16.24
C VAL A 28 19.12 21.09 15.10
N PHE A 29 20.07 21.88 14.58
CA PHE A 29 19.84 22.75 13.45
C PHE A 29 19.64 21.98 12.13
N TYR A 30 20.31 20.85 11.96
CA TYR A 30 20.07 19.97 10.82
C TYR A 30 18.69 19.34 10.88
N GLY A 31 18.26 18.89 12.05
CA GLY A 31 16.89 18.41 12.29
C GLY A 31 15.84 19.49 12.06
N LEU A 32 16.03 20.70 12.63
CA LEU A 32 15.13 21.85 12.45
C LEU A 32 15.09 22.33 10.99
N ALA A 33 16.23 22.38 10.29
CA ALA A 33 16.26 22.76 8.89
C ALA A 33 15.60 21.71 7.97
N HIS A 34 15.61 20.44 8.39
CA HIS A 34 14.86 19.38 7.71
C HIS A 34 13.38 19.41 8.09
N GLU A 35 13.03 19.66 9.35
CA GLU A 35 11.65 19.85 9.77
C GLU A 35 11.00 21.09 9.15
N GLU A 36 11.72 22.19 8.96
CA GLU A 36 11.19 23.36 8.26
C GLU A 36 10.94 23.12 6.76
N LYS A 37 11.73 22.24 6.11
CA LYS A 37 11.47 21.83 4.72
C LYS A 37 10.25 20.93 4.59
N VAL A 38 9.86 20.24 5.65
CA VAL A 38 8.69 19.35 5.70
C VAL A 38 7.37 20.10 5.84
N LYS A 39 7.38 21.35 6.28
CA LYS A 39 6.18 22.12 6.64
C LYS A 39 5.37 22.74 5.49
N ASN A 40 5.71 22.51 4.26
CA ASN A 40 4.98 23.05 3.09
C ASN A 40 4.14 22.02 2.31
N TYR A 41 3.80 20.88 2.91
CA TYR A 41 3.01 19.88 2.22
C TYR A 41 1.53 20.21 2.24
N ALA A 42 0.91 20.11 1.05
CA ALA A 42 -0.53 20.26 0.92
C ALA A 42 -1.31 19.04 1.47
N LEU A 43 -0.63 17.88 1.61
CA LEU A 43 -1.21 16.70 2.25
C LEU A 43 -1.27 16.90 3.78
N PRO A 44 -2.41 16.65 4.41
CA PRO A 44 -2.51 16.70 5.86
C PRO A 44 -1.67 15.60 6.52
N ASP A 45 -0.87 15.94 7.54
CA ASP A 45 0.02 15.02 8.27
C ASP A 45 -0.70 13.79 8.86
N HIS A 46 -2.00 13.89 9.09
CA HIS A 46 -2.83 12.86 9.71
C HIS A 46 -3.97 12.39 8.79
N CYS A 47 -3.78 12.44 7.48
CA CYS A 47 -4.79 11.93 6.57
C CYS A 47 -4.77 10.38 6.51
N THR A 48 -5.93 9.83 6.19
CA THR A 48 -6.08 8.43 5.82
C THR A 48 -6.11 8.32 4.31
N SER A 49 -5.29 7.46 3.75
CA SER A 49 -5.29 7.14 2.33
C SER A 49 -5.27 5.63 2.11
N GLU A 50 -6.02 5.16 1.12
CA GLU A 50 -6.04 3.75 0.72
C GLU A 50 -5.63 3.55 -0.73
N THR A 51 -5.71 4.58 -1.57
CA THR A 51 -5.53 4.45 -3.02
C THR A 51 -4.77 5.62 -3.61
N MET A 52 -3.88 5.30 -4.53
CA MET A 52 -3.11 6.24 -5.34
C MET A 52 -3.10 5.75 -6.78
N VAL A 53 -3.11 6.66 -7.74
CA VAL A 53 -3.03 6.34 -9.16
C VAL A 53 -2.06 7.28 -9.88
N LYS A 54 -1.51 6.82 -11.03
CA LYS A 54 -0.63 7.62 -11.90
C LYS A 54 -1.27 7.73 -13.28
N THR A 55 -1.50 8.95 -13.75
CA THR A 55 -1.96 9.23 -15.12
C THR A 55 -1.53 10.61 -15.57
N GLY A 56 -1.34 10.80 -16.89
CA GLY A 56 -0.97 12.09 -17.48
C GLY A 56 0.32 12.71 -16.92
N GLY A 57 1.25 11.91 -16.41
CA GLY A 57 2.49 12.38 -15.80
C GLY A 57 2.31 12.92 -14.36
N TYR A 58 1.18 12.64 -13.73
CA TYR A 58 0.88 13.02 -12.35
C TYR A 58 0.50 11.81 -11.49
N LEU A 59 0.83 11.92 -10.21
CA LEU A 59 0.31 11.06 -9.15
C LEU A 59 -0.91 11.74 -8.53
N TYR A 60 -1.90 10.93 -8.20
CA TYR A 60 -3.12 11.37 -7.52
C TYR A 60 -3.36 10.49 -6.30
N VAL A 61 -3.78 11.09 -5.20
CA VAL A 61 -4.11 10.37 -3.96
C VAL A 61 -5.43 10.86 -3.40
N ALA A 62 -6.24 9.89 -2.93
CA ALA A 62 -7.45 10.15 -2.15
C ALA A 62 -7.08 10.18 -0.66
N ALA A 63 -7.24 11.34 -0.03
CA ALA A 63 -6.91 11.58 1.38
C ALA A 63 -7.91 12.55 2.01
N SER A 64 -9.17 12.13 2.14
CA SER A 64 -10.36 12.94 2.47
C SER A 64 -10.66 14.06 1.46
N SER A 65 -9.70 14.42 0.66
CA SER A 65 -9.76 15.29 -0.53
C SER A 65 -8.90 14.66 -1.60
N ILE A 66 -8.80 15.28 -2.75
CA ILE A 66 -7.98 14.81 -3.84
C ILE A 66 -6.74 15.68 -3.92
N TYR A 67 -5.58 15.06 -3.99
CA TYR A 67 -4.32 15.76 -4.17
C TYR A 67 -3.59 15.20 -5.38
N LYS A 68 -2.85 16.06 -6.07
CA LYS A 68 -1.99 15.69 -7.18
C LYS A 68 -0.59 16.22 -7.02
N LYS A 69 0.36 15.52 -7.61
CA LYS A 69 1.77 15.86 -7.67
C LYS A 69 2.33 15.38 -9.00
N LYS A 70 3.31 16.09 -9.55
CA LYS A 70 4.00 15.62 -10.75
C LYS A 70 4.80 14.34 -10.42
N ALA A 71 4.61 13.30 -11.25
CA ALA A 71 5.43 12.09 -11.18
C ALA A 71 6.87 12.38 -11.66
N GLU A 72 7.82 11.51 -11.33
CA GLU A 72 9.18 11.53 -11.87
C GLU A 72 9.94 12.85 -11.60
N GLY A 73 10.10 13.21 -10.33
CA GLY A 73 11.08 14.19 -9.87
C GLY A 73 10.81 15.66 -10.23
N GLY A 74 9.59 16.01 -10.64
CA GLY A 74 9.26 17.36 -11.08
C GLY A 74 8.94 18.32 -9.94
N GLU A 75 7.89 18.09 -9.20
CA GLU A 75 7.44 18.91 -8.08
C GLU A 75 7.59 18.13 -6.78
N LEU A 76 8.02 18.82 -5.74
CA LEU A 76 8.10 18.24 -4.40
C LEU A 76 6.76 18.30 -3.68
N ASP A 77 5.88 19.21 -4.10
CA ASP A 77 4.68 19.56 -3.36
C ASP A 77 3.41 18.94 -3.96
N TRP A 78 2.56 18.46 -3.09
CA TRP A 78 1.21 18.04 -3.42
C TRP A 78 0.28 19.25 -3.51
N HIS A 79 -0.54 19.26 -4.53
CA HIS A 79 -1.55 20.31 -4.73
C HIS A 79 -2.95 19.72 -4.56
N LYS A 80 -3.73 20.33 -3.68
CA LYS A 80 -5.14 20.00 -3.54
C LYS A 80 -5.88 20.41 -4.80
N ILE A 81 -6.67 19.50 -5.36
CA ILE A 81 -7.61 19.78 -6.45
C ILE A 81 -9.04 19.78 -5.93
N SER A 82 -9.92 20.48 -6.64
CA SER A 82 -11.31 20.59 -6.23
C SER A 82 -11.99 19.22 -6.23
N SER A 83 -12.67 18.89 -5.16
CA SER A 83 -13.62 17.79 -5.11
C SER A 83 -14.89 18.12 -5.88
N PRO A 84 -15.75 17.14 -6.24
CA PRO A 84 -17.05 17.43 -6.81
C PRO A 84 -17.85 18.40 -5.95
N SER A 85 -18.54 19.37 -6.58
CA SER A 85 -19.31 20.38 -5.85
C SER A 85 -20.42 19.73 -5.02
N GLY A 86 -20.50 20.07 -3.74
CA GLY A 86 -21.45 19.47 -2.79
C GLY A 86 -21.00 18.12 -2.22
N TYR A 87 -19.78 17.69 -2.51
CA TYR A 87 -19.23 16.40 -2.03
C TYR A 87 -17.91 16.60 -1.32
N HIS A 88 -17.68 15.78 -0.31
CA HIS A 88 -16.46 15.78 0.48
C HIS A 88 -16.02 14.35 0.78
N ASN A 89 -14.98 14.21 1.58
CA ASN A 89 -14.49 12.93 2.07
C ASN A 89 -14.31 11.88 0.96
N VAL A 90 -13.36 12.16 0.05
CA VAL A 90 -12.95 11.22 -0.99
C VAL A 90 -12.15 10.10 -0.33
N THR A 91 -12.65 8.86 -0.42
CA THR A 91 -12.08 7.71 0.29
C THR A 91 -11.32 6.76 -0.61
N GLU A 92 -11.79 6.59 -1.85
CA GLU A 92 -11.23 5.64 -2.78
C GLU A 92 -11.05 6.26 -4.15
N MET A 93 -10.02 5.80 -4.85
CA MET A 93 -9.66 6.26 -6.19
C MET A 93 -9.21 5.06 -7.02
N GLY A 94 -9.50 5.09 -8.32
CA GLY A 94 -9.04 4.10 -9.27
C GLY A 94 -8.89 4.70 -10.66
N LEU A 95 -8.20 4.00 -11.55
CA LEU A 95 -7.91 4.44 -12.91
C LEU A 95 -8.45 3.39 -13.90
N ALA A 96 -9.27 3.84 -14.87
CA ALA A 96 -9.66 3.05 -16.04
C ALA A 96 -9.31 3.86 -17.29
N GLY A 97 -8.40 3.33 -18.14
CA GLY A 97 -7.73 4.12 -19.17
C GLY A 97 -7.03 5.33 -18.56
N ASP A 98 -7.33 6.51 -19.06
CA ASP A 98 -6.84 7.78 -18.52
C ASP A 98 -7.85 8.48 -17.59
N THR A 99 -8.97 7.83 -17.29
CA THR A 99 -10.04 8.40 -16.49
C THR A 99 -9.91 8.00 -15.02
N ILE A 100 -9.85 8.99 -14.14
CA ILE A 100 -9.82 8.80 -12.69
C ILE A 100 -11.27 8.63 -12.21
N TYR A 101 -11.52 7.57 -11.45
CA TYR A 101 -12.77 7.34 -10.73
C TYR A 101 -12.54 7.55 -9.25
N ILE A 102 -13.49 8.20 -8.59
CA ILE A 102 -13.44 8.45 -7.14
C ILE A 102 -14.78 8.13 -6.47
N LEU A 103 -14.69 7.70 -5.22
CA LEU A 103 -15.83 7.59 -4.32
C LEU A 103 -15.83 8.79 -3.37
N ALA A 104 -16.87 9.64 -3.49
CA ALA A 104 -17.02 10.84 -2.68
C ALA A 104 -18.38 10.86 -1.98
N TYR A 105 -18.44 11.47 -0.80
CA TYR A 105 -19.63 11.49 0.05
C TYR A 105 -20.34 12.83 -0.08
N ASP A 106 -21.67 12.79 -0.22
CA ASP A 106 -22.53 13.96 -0.20
C ASP A 106 -22.39 14.73 1.13
N SER A 107 -22.32 16.05 1.04
CA SER A 107 -22.10 16.93 2.20
C SER A 107 -23.28 16.96 3.17
N ASP A 108 -24.50 16.74 2.67
CA ASP A 108 -25.73 16.88 3.44
C ASP A 108 -26.15 15.58 4.13
N ASP A 109 -26.08 14.44 3.41
CA ASP A 109 -26.59 13.16 3.91
C ASP A 109 -25.51 12.06 4.08
N ALA A 110 -24.24 12.41 3.80
CA ALA A 110 -23.08 11.53 3.89
C ALA A 110 -23.22 10.22 3.07
N LYS A 111 -23.98 10.27 1.97
CA LYS A 111 -24.10 9.13 1.06
C LYS A 111 -22.96 9.12 0.03
N PRO A 112 -22.44 7.93 -0.28
CA PRO A 112 -21.37 7.76 -1.27
C PRO A 112 -21.90 7.75 -2.70
N TYR A 113 -21.19 8.43 -3.59
CA TYR A 113 -21.45 8.48 -5.03
C TYR A 113 -20.18 8.34 -5.82
N LEU A 114 -20.31 7.77 -7.03
CA LEU A 114 -19.21 7.57 -7.97
C LEU A 114 -19.09 8.78 -8.89
N PHE A 115 -17.85 9.23 -9.08
CA PHE A 115 -17.51 10.29 -10.02
C PHE A 115 -16.36 9.86 -10.92
N SER A 116 -16.28 10.46 -12.10
CA SER A 116 -15.13 10.34 -13.00
C SER A 116 -14.61 11.71 -13.38
N GLY A 117 -13.31 11.79 -13.71
CA GLY A 117 -12.66 13.02 -14.15
C GLY A 117 -11.26 12.79 -14.68
N SER A 118 -10.66 13.84 -15.27
CA SER A 118 -9.30 13.83 -15.81
C SER A 118 -8.23 14.29 -14.81
N GLY A 119 -8.62 14.58 -13.55
CA GLY A 119 -7.70 15.09 -12.54
C GLY A 119 -7.37 16.58 -12.63
N ASP A 120 -8.13 17.35 -13.37
CA ASP A 120 -8.08 18.82 -13.45
C ASP A 120 -9.03 19.52 -12.45
N GLY A 121 -9.83 18.75 -11.72
CA GLY A 121 -10.86 19.24 -10.80
C GLY A 121 -12.26 19.25 -11.39
N SER A 122 -12.42 18.83 -12.64
CA SER A 122 -13.72 18.65 -13.29
C SER A 122 -14.20 17.22 -13.08
N TRP A 123 -15.36 17.08 -12.42
CA TRP A 123 -15.90 15.77 -12.05
C TRP A 123 -17.31 15.59 -12.59
N GLU A 124 -17.55 14.43 -13.18
CA GLU A 124 -18.87 14.01 -13.65
C GLU A 124 -19.40 12.90 -12.75
N ARG A 125 -20.60 13.08 -12.21
CA ARG A 125 -21.27 12.02 -11.45
C ARG A 125 -21.68 10.88 -12.37
N LYS A 126 -21.36 9.66 -11.98
CA LYS A 126 -21.78 8.44 -12.66
C LYS A 126 -23.01 7.85 -11.99
N THR A 127 -24.00 7.50 -12.81
CA THR A 127 -25.19 6.81 -12.31
C THR A 127 -24.87 5.35 -12.10
N THR A 128 -25.16 4.84 -10.93
CA THR A 128 -25.00 3.43 -10.57
C THR A 128 -26.33 2.85 -10.06
N PRO A 129 -26.55 1.54 -10.16
CA PRO A 129 -27.78 0.91 -9.63
C PRO A 129 -27.87 0.99 -8.09
N ILE A 130 -26.81 1.43 -7.42
CA ILE A 130 -26.68 1.50 -5.97
C ILE A 130 -26.26 2.89 -5.47
N ASP A 131 -26.65 3.95 -6.17
CA ASP A 131 -26.37 5.34 -5.78
C ASP A 131 -26.73 5.60 -4.32
N GLY A 132 -25.81 6.21 -3.59
CA GLY A 132 -25.95 6.47 -2.14
C GLY A 132 -25.81 5.24 -1.23
N LYS A 133 -25.50 4.07 -1.78
CA LYS A 133 -25.31 2.82 -1.02
C LYS A 133 -23.98 2.14 -1.31
N ILE A 134 -23.13 2.73 -2.15
CA ILE A 134 -21.82 2.17 -2.47
C ILE A 134 -21.02 2.04 -1.16
N SER A 135 -20.42 0.89 -0.96
CA SER A 135 -19.59 0.61 0.23
C SER A 135 -18.10 0.73 -0.09
N ARG A 136 -17.67 0.17 -1.22
CA ARG A 136 -16.30 0.12 -1.68
C ARG A 136 -16.24 0.22 -3.20
N MET A 137 -15.09 0.67 -3.70
CA MET A 137 -14.75 0.69 -5.12
C MET A 137 -13.34 0.14 -5.34
N ARG A 138 -13.15 -0.61 -6.41
CA ARG A 138 -11.84 -0.98 -6.96
C ARG A 138 -11.90 -0.88 -8.48
N VAL A 139 -10.76 -0.55 -9.08
CA VAL A 139 -10.61 -0.55 -10.52
C VAL A 139 -9.44 -1.46 -10.88
N ALA A 140 -9.64 -2.36 -11.81
CA ALA A 140 -8.60 -3.22 -12.35
C ALA A 140 -8.89 -3.51 -13.82
N ASN A 141 -7.86 -3.46 -14.67
CA ASN A 141 -7.96 -3.72 -16.11
C ASN A 141 -9.17 -3.02 -16.75
N ASP A 142 -9.29 -1.72 -16.49
CA ASP A 142 -10.34 -0.82 -17.00
C ASP A 142 -11.79 -1.15 -16.60
N VAL A 143 -11.98 -2.13 -15.72
CA VAL A 143 -13.29 -2.45 -15.15
C VAL A 143 -13.39 -1.88 -13.75
N ILE A 144 -14.52 -1.20 -13.49
CA ILE A 144 -14.84 -0.63 -12.19
C ILE A 144 -15.74 -1.61 -11.45
N PHE A 145 -15.32 -1.97 -10.26
CA PHE A 145 -16.06 -2.83 -9.35
C PHE A 145 -16.53 -2.02 -8.15
N ILE A 146 -17.80 -2.11 -7.83
CA ILE A 146 -18.40 -1.47 -6.66
C ILE A 146 -19.20 -2.49 -5.85
N THR A 147 -19.20 -2.32 -4.55
CA THR A 147 -20.01 -3.16 -3.64
C THR A 147 -21.04 -2.31 -2.93
N ASP A 148 -22.17 -2.91 -2.56
CA ASP A 148 -23.16 -2.27 -1.70
C ASP A 148 -23.00 -2.70 -0.23
N ARG A 149 -23.78 -2.07 0.66
CA ARG A 149 -23.79 -2.40 2.08
C ARG A 149 -24.46 -3.74 2.40
N GLU A 150 -25.15 -4.32 1.43
CA GLU A 150 -25.79 -5.63 1.55
C GLU A 150 -24.86 -6.76 1.16
N GLY A 151 -23.71 -6.42 0.51
CA GLY A 151 -22.66 -7.33 0.15
C GLY A 151 -22.78 -7.89 -1.26
N HIS A 152 -23.41 -7.16 -2.17
CA HIS A 152 -23.43 -7.50 -3.59
C HIS A 152 -22.28 -6.82 -4.33
N LEU A 153 -21.79 -7.48 -5.37
CA LEU A 153 -20.81 -6.95 -6.31
C LEU A 153 -21.51 -6.47 -7.59
N TYR A 154 -21.03 -5.33 -8.08
CA TYR A 154 -21.43 -4.79 -9.38
C TYR A 154 -20.16 -4.46 -10.15
N SER A 155 -20.18 -4.63 -11.46
CA SER A 155 -19.07 -4.28 -12.36
C SER A 155 -19.56 -3.48 -13.54
N GLY A 156 -18.69 -2.63 -14.08
CA GLY A 156 -19.02 -1.78 -15.22
C GLY A 156 -17.82 -1.05 -15.78
N ASP A 157 -18.06 -0.32 -16.88
CA ASP A 157 -17.09 0.50 -17.61
C ASP A 157 -17.20 2.00 -17.26
N GLY A 158 -18.02 2.34 -16.27
CA GLY A 158 -18.34 3.72 -15.90
C GLY A 158 -19.50 4.35 -16.65
N SER A 159 -19.99 3.74 -17.73
CA SER A 159 -21.23 4.13 -18.41
C SER A 159 -22.42 3.30 -17.95
N SER A 160 -22.19 2.04 -17.66
CA SER A 160 -23.19 1.09 -17.18
C SER A 160 -22.60 0.14 -16.15
N PHE A 161 -23.47 -0.33 -15.24
CA PHE A 161 -23.10 -1.30 -14.22
C PHE A 161 -24.13 -2.43 -14.16
N SER A 162 -23.64 -3.66 -14.04
CA SER A 162 -24.46 -4.84 -13.84
C SER A 162 -24.13 -5.51 -12.48
N LYS A 163 -25.15 -6.07 -11.83
CA LYS A 163 -24.97 -6.90 -10.64
C LYS A 163 -24.36 -8.23 -11.06
N ASP A 164 -23.31 -8.66 -10.36
CA ASP A 164 -22.73 -9.99 -10.54
C ASP A 164 -23.71 -11.06 -10.03
N SER A 165 -24.00 -12.04 -10.89
CA SER A 165 -24.94 -13.12 -10.61
C SER A 165 -24.26 -14.45 -10.31
N SER A 166 -22.95 -14.56 -10.56
CA SER A 166 -22.19 -15.81 -10.42
C SER A 166 -21.62 -16.02 -9.02
N LEU A 167 -21.46 -14.94 -8.26
CA LEU A 167 -21.07 -15.05 -6.86
C LEU A 167 -22.23 -15.55 -6.02
N PRO A 168 -21.97 -16.43 -5.02
CA PRO A 168 -23.02 -16.90 -4.14
C PRO A 168 -23.80 -15.73 -3.55
N ASP A 169 -25.14 -15.81 -3.66
CA ASP A 169 -26.00 -14.78 -3.11
C ASP A 169 -25.76 -14.70 -1.61
N SER A 170 -25.35 -13.58 -1.16
CA SER A 170 -25.32 -13.17 0.22
C SER A 170 -24.01 -12.72 0.83
N LYS A 171 -23.98 -11.45 1.18
CA LYS A 171 -23.22 -10.96 2.33
C LYS A 171 -21.69 -11.17 2.26
N LEU A 172 -21.14 -11.55 1.09
CA LEU A 172 -19.71 -11.77 0.91
C LEU A 172 -18.89 -10.51 1.20
N PHE A 173 -19.47 -9.34 0.93
CA PHE A 173 -18.86 -8.04 1.17
C PHE A 173 -19.56 -7.26 2.27
N LYS A 174 -20.42 -7.91 3.06
CA LYS A 174 -21.17 -7.28 4.15
C LYS A 174 -20.22 -6.86 5.25
N THR A 175 -19.99 -5.60 5.31
CA THR A 175 -18.91 -5.00 6.06
C THR A 175 -19.34 -4.36 7.36
N SER A 176 -19.07 -4.99 8.46
CA SER A 176 -18.47 -4.23 9.58
C SER A 176 -16.94 -4.18 9.50
N THR A 177 -16.33 -5.00 8.62
CA THR A 177 -14.86 -5.14 8.48
C THR A 177 -14.38 -5.10 7.04
N GLY A 178 -15.25 -4.85 6.09
CA GLY A 178 -15.06 -4.41 4.70
C GLY A 178 -13.84 -4.77 3.89
N ASN A 179 -13.34 -5.98 4.02
CA ASN A 179 -12.18 -6.38 3.23
C ASN A 179 -12.62 -6.85 1.84
N PHE A 180 -12.86 -5.86 0.98
CA PHE A 180 -12.98 -6.04 -0.45
C PHE A 180 -11.69 -5.59 -1.10
N ASP A 181 -11.03 -6.51 -1.79
CA ASP A 181 -9.89 -6.18 -2.61
C ASP A 181 -9.91 -6.99 -3.91
N LEU A 182 -9.31 -6.41 -4.94
CA LEU A 182 -9.36 -6.98 -6.27
C LEU A 182 -8.08 -6.62 -7.02
N THR A 183 -7.52 -7.57 -7.75
CA THR A 183 -6.40 -7.38 -8.66
C THR A 183 -6.65 -8.13 -9.97
N TYR A 184 -5.91 -7.77 -11.01
CA TYR A 184 -5.95 -8.41 -12.32
C TYR A 184 -4.54 -8.81 -12.73
N GLY A 185 -4.41 -9.94 -13.38
CA GLY A 185 -3.16 -10.40 -13.97
C GLY A 185 -3.31 -11.78 -14.62
N GLY A 186 -2.41 -12.13 -15.54
CA GLY A 186 -2.48 -13.40 -16.26
C GLY A 186 -3.81 -13.66 -16.96
N GLY A 187 -4.51 -12.61 -17.39
CA GLY A 187 -5.81 -12.71 -18.09
C GLY A 187 -7.02 -12.99 -17.18
N SER A 188 -6.86 -12.90 -15.86
CA SER A 188 -7.95 -13.17 -14.89
C SER A 188 -8.01 -12.09 -13.82
N TYR A 189 -9.21 -11.87 -13.30
CA TYR A 189 -9.41 -11.12 -12.06
C TYR A 189 -9.30 -12.05 -10.86
N TYR A 190 -8.78 -11.50 -9.76
CA TYR A 190 -8.71 -12.16 -8.46
C TYR A 190 -9.39 -11.28 -7.45
N LEU A 191 -10.32 -11.86 -6.72
CA LEU A 191 -11.22 -11.16 -5.81
C LEU A 191 -11.15 -11.80 -4.42
N ASN A 192 -10.96 -11.01 -3.38
CA ASN A 192 -11.22 -11.46 -2.03
C ASN A 192 -12.64 -11.06 -1.59
N ALA A 193 -13.31 -11.97 -0.93
CA ALA A 193 -14.62 -11.79 -0.37
C ALA A 193 -14.65 -12.39 1.04
N GLN A 194 -14.23 -11.62 2.01
CA GLN A 194 -14.07 -12.06 3.41
C GLN A 194 -13.10 -13.26 3.54
N TYR A 195 -13.61 -14.46 3.70
CA TYR A 195 -12.80 -15.69 3.90
C TYR A 195 -12.61 -16.49 2.63
N LYS A 196 -13.01 -15.97 1.48
CA LYS A 196 -12.94 -16.68 0.21
C LYS A 196 -12.19 -15.89 -0.81
N LEU A 197 -11.49 -16.60 -1.66
CA LEU A 197 -10.86 -16.07 -2.85
C LEU A 197 -11.57 -16.62 -4.07
N TYR A 198 -11.79 -15.74 -5.04
CA TYR A 198 -12.37 -16.06 -6.32
C TYR A 198 -11.44 -15.64 -7.44
N ARG A 199 -11.49 -16.38 -8.53
CA ARG A 199 -10.80 -16.11 -9.77
C ARG A 199 -11.79 -16.15 -10.93
N GLY A 200 -11.61 -15.30 -11.93
CA GLY A 200 -12.43 -15.34 -13.15
C GLY A 200 -12.59 -13.99 -13.81
N ALA A 201 -13.80 -13.69 -14.17
CA ALA A 201 -14.24 -12.44 -14.77
C ALA A 201 -15.61 -12.06 -14.19
N PRO A 202 -16.10 -10.83 -14.41
CA PRO A 202 -17.48 -10.47 -14.08
C PRO A 202 -18.47 -11.53 -14.58
N ASP A 203 -19.41 -11.92 -13.75
CA ASP A 203 -20.41 -12.97 -13.97
C ASP A 203 -19.85 -14.39 -14.24
N ASN A 204 -18.57 -14.63 -13.97
CA ASN A 204 -17.94 -15.95 -14.13
C ASN A 204 -16.82 -16.16 -13.11
N TRP A 205 -17.17 -16.28 -11.84
CA TRP A 205 -16.22 -16.47 -10.76
C TRP A 205 -16.14 -17.93 -10.30
N THR A 206 -14.91 -18.38 -10.06
CA THR A 206 -14.62 -19.69 -9.50
C THR A 206 -13.89 -19.54 -8.18
N GLU A 207 -14.38 -20.19 -7.13
CA GLU A 207 -13.69 -20.20 -5.84
C GLU A 207 -12.37 -20.97 -5.94
N PHE A 208 -11.29 -20.38 -5.42
CA PHE A 208 -9.98 -21.03 -5.33
C PHE A 208 -9.24 -20.70 -4.02
N THR A 209 -10.00 -20.55 -2.97
CA THR A 209 -9.54 -20.27 -1.59
C THR A 209 -8.42 -21.24 -1.19
N PRO A 210 -7.34 -20.76 -0.53
CA PRO A 210 -6.27 -21.62 -0.03
C PRO A 210 -6.79 -22.75 0.83
N MET A 211 -6.37 -24.00 0.52
CA MET A 211 -6.77 -25.22 1.22
C MET A 211 -5.55 -26.10 1.53
N HIS A 212 -5.61 -26.81 2.62
CA HIS A 212 -4.65 -27.86 2.98
C HIS A 212 -5.39 -29.15 3.32
N ASN A 213 -5.07 -30.26 2.62
CA ASN A 213 -5.75 -31.55 2.78
C ASN A 213 -7.29 -31.43 2.73
N ASP A 214 -7.81 -30.75 1.69
CA ASP A 214 -9.22 -30.49 1.45
C ASP A 214 -9.96 -29.71 2.55
N LYS A 215 -9.21 -29.12 3.47
CA LYS A 215 -9.74 -28.17 4.45
C LYS A 215 -9.23 -26.77 4.16
N ILE A 216 -10.10 -25.78 4.29
CA ILE A 216 -9.69 -24.38 4.23
C ILE A 216 -8.66 -24.17 5.34
N TRP A 217 -7.50 -23.61 5.00
CA TRP A 217 -6.37 -23.41 5.92
C TRP A 217 -6.67 -22.46 7.08
N LYS A 218 -7.88 -21.98 7.18
CA LYS A 218 -8.30 -20.91 8.06
C LYS A 218 -9.22 -21.40 9.15
N ASP A 219 -9.08 -20.82 10.30
CA ASP A 219 -10.16 -20.74 11.26
C ASP A 219 -11.27 -19.85 10.69
N LYS A 220 -12.51 -20.10 11.03
CA LYS A 220 -13.70 -19.47 10.41
C LYS A 220 -13.76 -17.93 10.57
N GLU A 221 -12.85 -17.36 11.34
CA GLU A 221 -12.80 -15.92 11.67
C GLU A 221 -11.72 -15.16 10.91
N ASP A 222 -10.81 -15.83 10.22
CA ASP A 222 -9.75 -15.17 9.48
C ASP A 222 -10.29 -14.61 8.15
N VAL A 223 -9.96 -13.37 7.85
CA VAL A 223 -10.41 -12.65 6.66
C VAL A 223 -9.20 -12.33 5.79
N PHE A 224 -9.27 -12.63 4.50
CA PHE A 224 -8.25 -12.15 3.57
C PHE A 224 -8.33 -10.64 3.43
N THR A 225 -7.19 -9.97 3.46
CA THR A 225 -7.14 -8.52 3.55
C THR A 225 -6.76 -7.83 2.25
N ARG A 226 -5.77 -8.37 1.56
CA ARG A 226 -5.22 -7.78 0.33
C ARG A 226 -4.83 -8.85 -0.68
N LEU A 227 -4.81 -8.42 -1.95
CA LEU A 227 -4.33 -9.18 -3.08
C LEU A 227 -3.24 -8.39 -3.80
N TYR A 228 -2.20 -9.07 -4.24
CA TYR A 228 -1.18 -8.51 -5.11
C TYR A 228 -0.76 -9.54 -6.16
N TYR A 229 -0.86 -9.17 -7.43
CA TYR A 229 -0.41 -10.00 -8.53
C TYR A 229 0.92 -9.49 -9.06
N ASP A 230 1.90 -10.36 -9.12
CA ASP A 230 3.25 -10.12 -9.65
C ASP A 230 3.39 -10.78 -11.02
N GLU A 231 3.37 -9.98 -12.08
CA GLU A 231 3.39 -10.44 -13.46
C GLU A 231 4.73 -11.04 -13.89
N ASP A 232 5.84 -10.55 -13.35
CA ASP A 232 7.19 -10.92 -13.77
C ASP A 232 7.70 -12.22 -13.12
N GLU A 233 6.87 -12.91 -12.41
CA GLU A 233 7.22 -14.18 -11.81
C GLU A 233 6.92 -15.36 -12.72
N ASN A 234 7.67 -16.44 -12.49
CA ASN A 234 7.41 -17.73 -13.09
C ASN A 234 7.31 -17.67 -14.64
N ASP A 235 8.31 -17.04 -15.28
CA ASP A 235 8.39 -16.87 -16.74
C ASP A 235 7.15 -16.20 -17.38
N GLY A 236 6.56 -15.24 -16.66
CA GLY A 236 5.38 -14.50 -17.11
C GLY A 236 4.04 -15.17 -16.81
N ALA A 237 4.04 -16.35 -16.16
CA ALA A 237 2.81 -16.98 -15.69
C ALA A 237 2.27 -16.33 -14.41
N GLY A 238 3.05 -15.45 -13.81
CA GLY A 238 2.70 -14.65 -12.65
C GLY A 238 2.64 -15.40 -11.34
N ARG A 239 2.59 -14.62 -10.26
CA ARG A 239 2.39 -15.10 -8.88
C ARG A 239 1.38 -14.22 -8.18
N LEU A 240 0.43 -14.84 -7.48
CA LEU A 240 -0.53 -14.12 -6.65
C LEU A 240 -0.14 -14.26 -5.18
N TYR A 241 -0.11 -13.13 -4.49
CA TYR A 241 0.03 -13.05 -3.05
C TYR A 241 -1.27 -12.59 -2.41
N THR A 242 -1.57 -13.11 -1.23
CA THR A 242 -2.61 -12.58 -0.35
C THR A 242 -2.16 -12.65 1.10
N ALA A 243 -2.80 -11.85 1.94
CA ALA A 243 -2.57 -11.86 3.37
C ALA A 243 -3.89 -11.95 4.13
N ASP A 244 -3.83 -12.32 5.40
CA ASP A 244 -5.02 -12.37 6.25
C ASP A 244 -4.89 -11.48 7.49
N ASN A 245 -6.01 -11.32 8.19
CA ASN A 245 -6.09 -10.54 9.43
C ASN A 245 -5.39 -11.21 10.63
N SER A 246 -4.96 -12.46 10.50
CA SER A 246 -4.12 -13.14 11.49
C SER A 246 -2.63 -12.92 11.24
N GLY A 247 -2.26 -12.30 10.10
CA GLY A 247 -0.89 -11.94 9.76
C GLY A 247 -0.14 -13.03 8.98
N TYR A 248 -0.83 -13.98 8.37
CA TYR A 248 -0.23 -14.92 7.45
C TYR A 248 -0.18 -14.38 6.02
N ILE A 249 0.84 -14.80 5.29
CA ILE A 249 1.01 -14.56 3.86
C ILE A 249 0.77 -15.87 3.12
N TYR A 250 0.06 -15.79 2.02
CA TYR A 250 -0.19 -16.90 1.11
C TYR A 250 0.31 -16.52 -0.28
N ALA A 251 0.85 -17.49 -1.00
CA ALA A 251 1.29 -17.29 -2.37
C ALA A 251 0.95 -18.49 -3.25
N VAL A 252 0.71 -18.25 -4.53
CA VAL A 252 0.47 -19.26 -5.54
C VAL A 252 1.09 -18.86 -6.87
N ASP A 253 1.82 -19.79 -7.50
CA ASP A 253 2.36 -19.64 -8.84
C ASP A 253 1.30 -19.97 -9.89
N SER A 254 1.38 -19.29 -11.05
CA SER A 254 0.48 -19.51 -12.19
C SER A 254 -0.99 -19.55 -11.76
N PRO A 255 -1.50 -18.51 -11.09
CA PRO A 255 -2.77 -18.60 -10.40
C PRO A 255 -3.95 -18.82 -11.34
N SER A 256 -3.81 -18.53 -12.63
CA SER A 256 -4.86 -18.76 -13.64
C SER A 256 -5.22 -20.25 -13.80
N GLY A 257 -4.26 -21.16 -13.58
CA GLY A 257 -4.45 -22.63 -13.61
C GLY A 257 -4.46 -23.30 -12.25
N ALA A 258 -4.18 -22.58 -11.17
CA ALA A 258 -4.00 -23.16 -9.84
C ALA A 258 -5.33 -23.60 -9.20
N SER A 259 -5.23 -24.59 -8.33
CA SER A 259 -6.32 -25.00 -7.43
C SER A 259 -6.13 -24.41 -6.03
N GLY A 260 -7.12 -24.56 -5.17
CA GLY A 260 -7.01 -24.14 -3.77
C GLY A 260 -5.89 -24.88 -2.99
N THR A 261 -5.45 -26.04 -3.46
CA THR A 261 -4.36 -26.82 -2.85
C THR A 261 -2.97 -26.42 -3.35
N SER A 262 -2.89 -25.57 -4.39
CA SER A 262 -1.62 -25.08 -4.95
C SER A 262 -0.98 -23.96 -4.14
N TRP A 263 -1.70 -23.43 -3.15
CA TRP A 263 -1.21 -22.34 -2.32
C TRP A 263 -0.16 -22.79 -1.33
N VAL A 264 0.78 -21.90 -1.06
CA VAL A 264 1.75 -22.00 0.04
C VAL A 264 1.40 -20.93 1.07
N LYS A 265 1.41 -21.31 2.34
CA LYS A 265 1.17 -20.41 3.49
C LYS A 265 2.48 -20.21 4.25
N SER A 266 2.77 -19.01 4.72
CA SER A 266 3.89 -18.76 5.63
C SER A 266 3.78 -19.60 6.91
N ASP A 267 4.92 -20.01 7.47
CA ASP A 267 4.94 -20.86 8.68
C ASP A 267 4.63 -20.06 9.94
N SER A 268 4.90 -18.76 9.95
CA SER A 268 4.60 -17.89 11.09
C SER A 268 3.85 -16.65 10.65
N HIS A 269 3.09 -16.07 11.58
CA HIS A 269 2.44 -14.79 11.39
C HIS A 269 3.40 -13.65 11.73
N ALA A 270 3.31 -12.59 10.97
CA ALA A 270 4.11 -11.38 11.16
C ALA A 270 3.90 -10.76 12.54
N ALA A 271 2.67 -10.78 13.01
CA ALA A 271 2.34 -10.34 14.36
C ALA A 271 1.02 -11.00 14.80
N SER A 272 1.02 -11.63 15.97
CA SER A 272 -0.18 -12.25 16.52
C SER A 272 -1.30 -11.21 16.71
N GLY A 273 -2.43 -11.39 16.03
CA GLY A 273 -3.62 -10.55 16.15
C GLY A 273 -3.57 -9.23 15.38
N MET A 274 -2.62 -9.04 14.48
CA MET A 274 -2.48 -7.82 13.69
C MET A 274 -2.47 -8.18 12.21
N GLY A 275 -3.57 -7.90 11.52
CA GLY A 275 -3.74 -8.21 10.11
C GLY A 275 -2.70 -7.51 9.23
N LEU A 276 -2.29 -8.18 8.17
CA LEU A 276 -1.54 -7.56 7.09
C LEU A 276 -2.53 -6.89 6.14
N GLN A 277 -2.32 -5.62 5.81
CA GLN A 277 -3.28 -4.82 5.05
C GLN A 277 -2.76 -4.34 3.70
N GLY A 278 -1.45 -4.16 3.53
CA GLY A 278 -0.84 -3.78 2.27
C GLY A 278 0.11 -4.85 1.77
N LEU A 279 0.14 -5.11 0.46
CA LEU A 279 1.11 -6.00 -0.17
C LEU A 279 1.66 -5.34 -1.43
N VAL A 280 2.98 -5.45 -1.65
CA VAL A 280 3.63 -5.08 -2.90
C VAL A 280 4.96 -5.82 -3.04
N VAL A 281 5.36 -6.16 -4.26
CA VAL A 281 6.70 -6.69 -4.55
C VAL A 281 7.55 -5.58 -5.18
N LEU A 282 8.67 -5.27 -4.56
CA LEU A 282 9.68 -4.39 -5.10
C LEU A 282 10.77 -5.20 -5.79
N ARG A 283 11.30 -4.68 -6.89
CA ARG A 283 12.45 -5.24 -7.60
C ARG A 283 13.63 -4.28 -7.48
N VAL A 284 14.42 -4.48 -6.44
CA VAL A 284 15.55 -3.63 -6.11
C VAL A 284 16.76 -4.05 -6.96
N PRO A 285 17.35 -3.18 -7.79
CA PRO A 285 18.57 -3.48 -8.52
C PRO A 285 19.72 -3.81 -7.57
N THR A 286 20.57 -4.74 -7.97
CA THR A 286 21.79 -5.07 -7.23
C THR A 286 23.02 -4.55 -7.99
N SER A 287 24.13 -4.41 -7.31
CA SER A 287 25.41 -4.03 -7.92
C SER A 287 25.89 -4.98 -9.03
N SER A 288 25.39 -6.22 -9.03
CA SER A 288 25.65 -7.22 -10.08
C SER A 288 24.76 -7.07 -11.32
N GLY A 289 23.82 -6.11 -11.34
CA GLY A 289 22.86 -5.91 -12.41
C GLY A 289 21.65 -6.86 -12.36
N SER A 290 21.59 -7.76 -11.39
CA SER A 290 20.40 -8.55 -11.11
C SER A 290 19.38 -7.72 -10.30
N LYS A 291 18.12 -8.17 -10.25
CA LYS A 291 17.10 -7.56 -9.39
C LYS A 291 16.82 -8.47 -8.21
N HIS A 292 16.83 -7.89 -7.03
CA HIS A 292 16.42 -8.55 -5.80
C HIS A 292 14.96 -8.26 -5.52
N LYS A 293 14.20 -9.29 -5.22
CA LYS A 293 12.78 -9.18 -4.95
C LYS A 293 12.53 -9.07 -3.46
N VAL A 294 11.68 -8.12 -3.09
CA VAL A 294 11.26 -7.91 -1.72
C VAL A 294 9.76 -7.74 -1.70
N LEU A 295 9.07 -8.64 -1.02
CA LEU A 295 7.66 -8.48 -0.70
C LEU A 295 7.54 -7.63 0.55
N LEU A 296 6.90 -6.48 0.44
CA LEU A 296 6.51 -5.67 1.59
C LEU A 296 5.09 -6.05 2.01
N ALA A 297 4.90 -6.26 3.29
CA ALA A 297 3.61 -6.55 3.89
C ALA A 297 3.29 -5.50 4.96
N GLY A 298 2.39 -4.58 4.66
CA GLY A 298 1.94 -3.52 5.57
C GLY A 298 1.14 -4.08 6.73
N THR A 299 1.36 -3.55 7.93
CA THR A 299 0.71 -4.05 9.15
C THR A 299 -0.50 -3.20 9.52
N GLY A 300 -1.45 -3.83 10.19
CA GLY A 300 -2.57 -3.15 10.83
C GLY A 300 -2.17 -2.35 12.08
N VAL A 301 -3.14 -1.72 12.70
CA VAL A 301 -2.97 -0.86 13.88
C VAL A 301 -2.27 -1.60 15.02
N ASN A 302 -1.34 -0.94 15.71
CA ASN A 302 -0.63 -1.41 16.91
C ASN A 302 0.42 -2.51 16.69
N ALA A 303 0.87 -2.75 15.47
CA ALA A 303 1.92 -3.75 15.22
C ALA A 303 3.30 -3.35 15.77
N GLY A 304 3.51 -2.08 16.11
CA GLY A 304 4.80 -1.55 16.51
C GLY A 304 5.84 -1.50 15.38
N ARG A 305 5.40 -1.82 14.14
CA ARG A 305 6.15 -1.76 12.89
C ARG A 305 5.17 -1.42 11.78
N GLY A 306 5.53 -0.52 10.88
CA GLY A 306 4.67 -0.14 9.76
C GLY A 306 4.50 -1.28 8.73
N TYR A 307 5.55 -2.08 8.52
CA TYR A 307 5.56 -3.18 7.54
C TYR A 307 6.61 -4.24 7.88
N PHE A 308 6.52 -5.36 7.17
CA PHE A 308 7.52 -6.42 7.14
C PHE A 308 8.08 -6.59 5.74
N GLU A 309 9.31 -7.07 5.65
CA GLU A 309 10.01 -7.39 4.42
C GLU A 309 10.25 -8.90 4.32
N VAL A 310 9.92 -9.45 3.16
CA VAL A 310 10.23 -10.84 2.82
C VAL A 310 11.13 -10.84 1.60
N HIS A 311 12.39 -11.19 1.80
CA HIS A 311 13.40 -11.16 0.75
C HIS A 311 13.35 -12.42 -0.11
N ASN A 312 13.39 -12.25 -1.45
CA ASN A 312 13.30 -13.34 -2.42
C ASN A 312 12.15 -14.32 -2.13
N PRO A 313 10.91 -13.84 -2.01
CA PRO A 313 9.79 -14.70 -1.66
C PRO A 313 9.60 -15.81 -2.70
N ARG A 314 9.45 -17.05 -2.23
CA ARG A 314 9.19 -18.21 -3.08
C ARG A 314 7.95 -18.95 -2.61
N THR A 315 7.17 -19.48 -3.56
CA THR A 315 5.98 -20.27 -3.23
C THR A 315 6.34 -21.66 -2.70
N SER A 316 7.47 -22.23 -3.16
CA SER A 316 7.92 -23.58 -2.77
C SER A 316 8.60 -23.67 -1.41
N ASP A 317 8.90 -22.54 -0.79
CA ASP A 317 9.61 -22.50 0.49
C ASP A 317 8.88 -21.58 1.48
N ARG A 318 8.20 -22.18 2.44
CA ARG A 318 7.42 -21.47 3.47
C ARG A 318 8.26 -20.54 4.31
N ASP A 319 9.50 -20.89 4.57
CA ASP A 319 10.43 -20.07 5.32
C ASP A 319 10.74 -18.74 4.61
N TYR A 320 10.64 -18.69 3.28
CA TYR A 320 10.83 -17.47 2.50
C TYR A 320 9.61 -16.55 2.50
N LEU A 321 8.46 -17.04 2.94
CA LEU A 321 7.28 -16.22 3.18
C LEU A 321 7.17 -15.77 4.64
N ASP A 322 8.13 -16.16 5.51
CA ASP A 322 8.12 -15.76 6.91
C ASP A 322 8.68 -14.34 7.10
N PRO A 323 7.85 -13.35 7.37
CA PRO A 323 8.31 -11.97 7.59
C PRO A 323 9.15 -11.80 8.85
N LYS A 324 9.17 -12.79 9.76
CA LYS A 324 9.99 -12.78 10.99
C LYS A 324 11.39 -13.33 10.76
N ARG A 325 11.65 -13.96 9.63
CA ARG A 325 12.92 -14.58 9.29
C ARG A 325 13.42 -14.12 7.93
N PRO A 326 13.76 -12.84 7.76
CA PRO A 326 14.40 -12.39 6.54
C PRO A 326 15.72 -13.15 6.39
N ARG A 327 15.79 -14.09 5.45
CA ARG A 327 16.95 -14.97 5.32
C ARG A 327 18.14 -14.36 4.60
N HIS A 328 17.96 -13.29 3.93
CA HIS A 328 19.06 -12.57 3.29
C HIS A 328 18.81 -11.08 3.45
N SER A 329 19.47 -10.49 4.44
CA SER A 329 19.65 -9.06 4.44
C SER A 329 20.31 -8.68 3.14
N ILE A 330 19.60 -8.04 2.26
CA ILE A 330 20.29 -7.06 1.43
C ILE A 330 20.61 -5.95 2.42
N GLU A 331 21.89 -5.69 2.60
CA GLU A 331 22.37 -4.61 3.45
C GLU A 331 21.62 -3.29 3.22
N ILE A 332 21.09 -3.12 2.01
CA ILE A 332 20.32 -1.97 1.57
C ILE A 332 18.95 -1.85 2.26
N LEU A 333 18.28 -2.95 2.58
CA LEU A 333 16.94 -2.91 3.21
C LEU A 333 16.98 -3.29 4.69
N SER A 334 18.01 -4.00 5.16
CA SER A 334 18.18 -4.30 6.58
C SER A 334 18.45 -3.06 7.42
N ASP A 335 19.17 -2.09 6.89
CA ASP A 335 19.41 -0.79 7.54
C ASP A 335 18.12 0.02 7.71
N TYR A 336 17.05 -0.32 6.99
CA TYR A 336 15.76 0.35 7.07
C TYR A 336 14.97 0.07 8.35
N TYR A 337 15.17 -1.07 8.98
CA TYR A 337 14.56 -1.34 10.27
C TYR A 337 15.03 -0.37 11.36
N ASP A 338 16.25 0.11 11.24
CA ASP A 338 16.83 1.05 12.19
C ASP A 338 16.50 2.51 11.85
N TYR A 339 16.10 2.79 10.59
CA TYR A 339 15.77 4.13 10.10
C TYR A 339 14.28 4.34 9.80
N MET A 340 13.40 3.43 10.20
CA MET A 340 11.99 3.73 10.14
C MET A 340 11.74 5.04 10.86
N ALA A 341 11.24 6.03 10.13
CA ALA A 341 10.71 7.23 10.77
C ALA A 341 9.81 6.75 11.89
N PHE A 342 10.06 7.23 13.09
CA PHE A 342 9.43 6.74 14.32
C PHE A 342 7.90 6.67 14.21
N ASP A 343 7.32 7.55 13.38
CA ASP A 343 5.89 7.63 13.16
C ASP A 343 5.37 6.57 12.18
N LEU A 344 6.13 6.24 11.12
CA LEU A 344 5.73 5.15 10.20
C LEU A 344 5.71 3.78 10.92
N SER A 345 6.59 3.56 11.90
CA SER A 345 6.58 2.32 12.69
C SER A 345 5.30 2.12 13.51
N LYS A 346 4.55 3.20 13.79
CA LYS A 346 3.26 3.17 14.49
C LYS A 346 2.06 3.15 13.55
N ALA A 347 2.28 3.46 12.27
CA ALA A 347 1.22 3.57 11.30
C ALA A 347 0.64 2.20 10.91
N SER A 348 -0.67 2.16 10.68
CA SER A 348 -1.28 1.10 9.91
C SER A 348 -1.12 1.41 8.43
N ILE A 349 -0.46 0.55 7.67
CA ILE A 349 -0.29 0.74 6.23
C ILE A 349 -1.41 0.01 5.50
N ASN A 350 -2.30 0.78 4.88
CA ASN A 350 -3.45 0.27 4.14
C ASN A 350 -3.06 -0.31 2.78
N SER A 351 -2.12 0.33 2.10
CA SER A 351 -1.60 -0.14 0.81
C SER A 351 -0.25 0.49 0.49
N PHE A 352 0.38 -0.03 -0.55
CA PHE A 352 1.57 0.54 -1.17
C PHE A 352 1.28 0.93 -2.61
N PHE A 353 2.02 1.89 -3.11
CA PHE A 353 2.02 2.27 -4.50
C PHE A 353 3.47 2.41 -5.00
N VAL A 354 3.76 1.89 -6.18
CA VAL A 354 5.08 1.98 -6.81
C VAL A 354 4.97 2.85 -8.06
N ASP A 355 5.76 3.91 -8.11
CA ASP A 355 5.95 4.76 -9.27
C ASP A 355 7.26 4.37 -9.95
N ASP A 356 7.18 3.43 -10.91
CA ASP A 356 8.32 3.00 -11.71
C ASP A 356 8.57 4.04 -12.81
N TYR A 357 9.82 4.47 -12.93
CA TYR A 357 10.25 5.46 -13.94
C TYR A 357 10.51 4.84 -15.33
N GLY A 358 10.38 3.52 -15.45
CA GLY A 358 10.55 2.83 -16.72
C GLY A 358 12.00 2.61 -17.15
N ASP A 359 12.98 3.05 -16.36
CA ASP A 359 14.39 2.82 -16.60
C ASP A 359 14.89 1.47 -16.05
N GLY A 360 14.01 0.74 -15.39
CA GLY A 360 14.26 -0.57 -14.78
C GLY A 360 15.11 -0.53 -13.50
N SER A 361 15.46 0.66 -13.01
CA SER A 361 16.35 0.82 -11.85
C SER A 361 15.88 1.87 -10.85
N THR A 362 15.10 2.85 -11.29
CA THR A 362 14.66 3.95 -10.45
C THR A 362 13.16 3.88 -10.23
N PHE A 363 12.74 3.94 -9.00
CA PHE A 363 11.33 4.03 -8.65
C PHE A 363 11.15 4.78 -7.33
N ASP A 364 10.01 5.43 -7.21
CA ASP A 364 9.49 5.89 -5.93
C ASP A 364 8.45 4.89 -5.43
N PHE A 365 8.39 4.66 -4.14
CA PHE A 365 7.31 3.87 -3.57
C PHE A 365 6.71 4.56 -2.35
N TYR A 366 5.41 4.42 -2.23
CA TYR A 366 4.60 5.14 -1.26
C TYR A 366 3.91 4.15 -0.34
N ALA A 367 3.92 4.46 0.97
CA ALA A 367 3.08 3.81 1.95
C ALA A 367 1.86 4.69 2.25
N LEU A 368 0.67 4.16 2.01
CA LEU A 368 -0.60 4.82 2.25
C LEU A 368 -1.14 4.36 3.60
N THR A 369 -1.30 5.27 4.54
CA THR A 369 -1.54 4.93 5.94
C THR A 369 -2.93 5.31 6.44
N TYR A 370 -3.33 4.70 7.54
CA TYR A 370 -4.52 5.09 8.29
C TYR A 370 -4.14 6.13 9.36
N GLY A 371 -4.45 7.40 9.12
CA GLY A 371 -4.28 8.47 10.08
C GLY A 371 -2.86 8.99 10.30
N TYR A 372 -1.89 8.57 9.47
CA TYR A 372 -0.49 8.99 9.57
C TYR A 372 0.06 9.53 8.26
N GLY A 373 -0.82 9.96 7.34
CA GLY A 373 -0.42 10.56 6.07
C GLY A 373 0.09 9.57 5.02
N VAL A 374 0.78 10.12 4.05
CA VAL A 374 1.43 9.39 2.96
C VAL A 374 2.93 9.48 3.15
N TRP A 375 3.62 8.36 3.04
CA TRP A 375 5.06 8.28 3.19
C TRP A 375 5.70 7.82 1.90
N LYS A 376 6.79 8.47 1.53
CA LYS A 376 7.55 8.19 0.32
C LYS A 376 8.92 7.64 0.64
N ASN A 377 9.34 6.68 -0.16
CA ASN A 377 10.71 6.23 -0.23
C ASN A 377 11.16 6.19 -1.70
N THR A 378 12.44 6.35 -1.95
CA THR A 378 12.99 6.40 -3.30
C THR A 378 14.12 5.41 -3.45
N ASN A 379 14.03 4.54 -4.46
CA ASN A 379 15.17 3.77 -4.94
C ASN A 379 15.85 4.52 -6.09
N LYS A 380 17.12 4.83 -5.93
CA LYS A 380 17.97 5.39 -6.99
C LYS A 380 19.21 4.53 -7.16
N GLY A 381 19.08 3.48 -7.98
CA GLY A 381 20.16 2.52 -8.16
C GLY A 381 20.44 1.72 -6.89
N ASP A 382 21.70 1.67 -6.44
CA ASP A 382 22.11 0.86 -5.28
C ASP A 382 21.64 1.40 -3.91
N TYR A 383 20.90 2.53 -3.87
CA TYR A 383 20.49 3.17 -2.62
C TYR A 383 18.98 3.31 -2.52
N VAL A 384 18.40 2.63 -1.57
CA VAL A 384 17.07 2.94 -1.06
C VAL A 384 17.21 4.01 0.02
N ARG A 385 16.52 5.14 -0.12
CA ARG A 385 16.54 6.22 0.87
C ARG A 385 15.54 5.98 1.98
N GLY A 386 15.72 6.64 3.12
CA GLY A 386 14.77 6.57 4.23
C GLY A 386 13.38 7.06 3.84
N TRP A 387 12.39 6.66 4.61
CA TRP A 387 11.02 7.13 4.48
C TRP A 387 10.91 8.60 4.86
N ASN A 388 10.18 9.35 4.06
CA ASN A 388 9.83 10.73 4.32
C ASN A 388 8.32 10.87 4.23
N GLN A 389 7.72 11.58 5.17
CA GLN A 389 6.31 11.94 5.08
C GLN A 389 6.13 13.00 3.98
N GLU A 390 5.13 12.83 3.15
CA GLU A 390 4.81 13.70 2.01
C GLU A 390 3.84 14.83 2.37
#